data_edeab1b4d7403ae5d42a2ac506e0c847
#
_entry.id   edeab1b4d7403ae5d42a2ac506e0c847
#
_cell.length_a   1.000
_cell.length_b   1.000
_cell.length_c   1.000
_cell.angle_alpha   90.00
_cell.angle_beta   90.00
_cell.angle_gamma   90.00
#
_symmetry.space_group_name_H-M   'P 1'
#
loop_
_entity.id
_entity.type
_entity.pdbx_description
1 polymer ?
#
loop_
_entity_poly.entity_id
_entity_poly.type
_entity_poly.pdbx_seq_one_letter_code
_entity_poly.pdbx_strand_id
1 'polypeptide(L)'
;MSSSPIIQARTSTWRLIAYSLASIPLAMAALPIYVNVPKFYADVIGVSLTAIGGLLLAARVFDAIQDPLLGYWSDRTRHTKWGRFVWVAAGAPLLAAAMLGLFNPPALSANLMMWWLVAMLLVVYTAFSMLQISYQAYGAEISDDPVERTRVVSFREGFGLIGVFLAAALPQILSSQYGPREGYAIFALIFIPFILVMVTLTVWLSPAPQIRIATVSKGAFSNMLLPLKNL
;
A
#
# COMPACT_ATOMS: atom_id res chain seq x y z
N MET A 1 33.76 -22.45 22.82
CA MET A 1 33.03 -23.05 21.67
C MET A 1 32.73 -21.92 20.70
N SER A 2 33.50 -21.83 19.62
CA SER A 2 33.39 -20.81 18.58
C SER A 2 32.21 -21.20 17.70
N SER A 3 31.07 -20.51 17.84
CA SER A 3 29.98 -20.60 16.87
C SER A 3 30.42 -19.93 15.57
N SER A 4 30.77 -20.71 14.58
CA SER A 4 31.01 -20.20 13.21
C SER A 4 29.79 -19.35 12.78
N PRO A 5 29.97 -18.12 12.28
CA PRO A 5 28.87 -17.34 11.73
C PRO A 5 28.26 -18.12 10.57
N ILE A 6 26.99 -18.49 10.69
CA ILE A 6 26.24 -19.06 9.56
C ILE A 6 26.17 -17.93 8.51
N ILE A 7 26.98 -18.03 7.48
CA ILE A 7 26.92 -17.12 6.33
C ILE A 7 25.57 -17.40 5.67
N GLN A 8 24.59 -16.59 6.00
CA GLN A 8 23.29 -16.65 5.32
C GLN A 8 23.50 -16.29 3.85
N ALA A 9 23.03 -17.15 2.95
CA ALA A 9 23.18 -16.92 1.53
C ALA A 9 22.48 -15.61 1.12
N ARG A 10 23.24 -14.72 0.51
CA ARG A 10 22.76 -13.42 0.02
C ARG A 10 21.60 -13.63 -0.95
N THR A 11 20.49 -12.91 -0.74
CA THR A 11 19.34 -12.97 -1.64
C THR A 11 19.73 -12.49 -3.04
N SER A 12 19.35 -13.24 -4.07
CA SER A 12 19.63 -12.88 -5.46
C SER A 12 19.05 -11.51 -5.81
N THR A 13 19.83 -10.66 -6.44
CA THR A 13 19.41 -9.30 -6.86
C THR A 13 18.17 -9.32 -7.73
N TRP A 14 18.03 -10.27 -8.64
CA TRP A 14 16.87 -10.47 -9.47
C TRP A 14 15.58 -10.68 -8.64
N ARG A 15 15.66 -11.49 -7.57
CA ARG A 15 14.51 -11.71 -6.68
C ARG A 15 14.16 -10.47 -5.86
N LEU A 16 15.15 -9.63 -5.52
CA LEU A 16 14.89 -8.35 -4.88
C LEU A 16 14.24 -7.37 -5.83
N ILE A 17 14.65 -7.35 -7.10
CA ILE A 17 13.96 -6.58 -8.15
C ILE A 17 12.51 -7.03 -8.26
N ALA A 18 12.27 -8.33 -8.38
CA ALA A 18 10.91 -8.89 -8.47
C ALA A 18 10.04 -8.51 -7.26
N TYR A 19 10.58 -8.61 -6.05
CA TYR A 19 9.91 -8.13 -4.85
C TYR A 19 9.58 -6.65 -4.95
N SER A 20 10.50 -5.82 -5.43
CA SER A 20 10.35 -4.36 -5.45
C SER A 20 9.37 -3.82 -6.50
N LEU A 21 8.94 -4.64 -7.47
CA LEU A 21 8.01 -4.20 -8.53
C LEU A 21 6.70 -3.65 -7.97
N ALA A 22 6.13 -4.25 -6.91
CA ALA A 22 4.89 -3.78 -6.31
C ALA A 22 5.00 -2.40 -5.65
N SER A 23 6.21 -1.95 -5.29
CA SER A 23 6.39 -0.60 -4.72
C SER A 23 6.11 0.50 -5.73
N ILE A 24 6.26 0.25 -7.04
CA ILE A 24 5.98 1.24 -8.09
C ILE A 24 4.49 1.63 -8.08
N PRO A 25 3.53 0.71 -8.28
CA PRO A 25 2.12 1.09 -8.27
C PRO A 25 1.63 1.54 -6.88
N LEU A 26 2.20 1.05 -5.77
CA LEU A 26 1.87 1.53 -4.44
C LEU A 26 2.23 3.01 -4.27
N ALA A 27 3.46 3.39 -4.62
CA ALA A 27 3.88 4.78 -4.58
C ALA A 27 3.12 5.63 -5.60
N MET A 28 2.81 5.06 -6.79
CA MET A 28 2.02 5.71 -7.82
C MET A 28 0.57 5.96 -7.39
N ALA A 29 0.00 5.17 -6.47
CA ALA A 29 -1.32 5.41 -5.90
C ALA A 29 -1.29 6.46 -4.78
N ALA A 30 -0.26 6.48 -3.94
CA ALA A 30 -0.19 7.31 -2.75
C ALA A 30 -0.30 8.82 -3.06
N LEU A 31 0.51 9.33 -3.98
CA LEU A 31 0.56 10.75 -4.31
C LEU A 31 -0.77 11.27 -4.87
N PRO A 32 -1.45 10.62 -5.85
CA PRO A 32 -2.77 11.04 -6.30
C PRO A 32 -3.83 11.09 -5.20
N ILE A 33 -3.84 10.15 -4.27
CA ILE A 33 -4.81 10.12 -3.17
C ILE A 33 -4.67 11.38 -2.31
N TYR A 34 -3.46 11.83 -2.03
CA TYR A 34 -3.23 12.98 -1.13
C TYR A 34 -3.25 14.34 -1.82
N VAL A 35 -2.86 14.40 -3.10
CA VAL A 35 -2.68 15.66 -3.82
C VAL A 35 -3.74 15.85 -4.89
N ASN A 36 -3.96 14.83 -5.73
CA ASN A 36 -4.81 14.98 -6.89
C ASN A 36 -6.30 14.82 -6.57
N VAL A 37 -6.68 13.96 -5.62
CA VAL A 37 -8.10 13.81 -5.22
C VAL A 37 -8.68 15.11 -4.68
N PRO A 38 -8.05 15.83 -3.73
CA PRO A 38 -8.56 17.14 -3.29
C PRO A 38 -8.74 18.10 -4.45
N LYS A 39 -7.73 18.23 -5.30
CA LYS A 39 -7.76 19.13 -6.45
C LYS A 39 -8.85 18.74 -7.45
N PHE A 40 -8.96 17.47 -7.82
CA PHE A 40 -9.94 16.97 -8.77
C PHE A 40 -11.37 17.21 -8.28
N TYR A 41 -11.67 16.89 -7.02
CA TYR A 41 -13.01 17.07 -6.48
C TYR A 41 -13.37 18.55 -6.24
N ALA A 42 -12.41 19.40 -5.91
CA ALA A 42 -12.64 20.84 -5.77
C ALA A 42 -12.81 21.52 -7.14
N ASP A 43 -11.84 21.34 -8.04
CA ASP A 43 -11.75 22.15 -9.27
C ASP A 43 -12.63 21.59 -10.39
N VAL A 44 -12.80 20.25 -10.49
CA VAL A 44 -13.50 19.58 -11.59
C VAL A 44 -14.92 19.19 -11.22
N ILE A 45 -15.12 18.70 -9.99
CA ILE A 45 -16.43 18.23 -9.52
C ILE A 45 -17.20 19.34 -8.79
N GLY A 46 -16.52 20.34 -8.22
CA GLY A 46 -17.15 21.48 -7.54
C GLY A 46 -17.49 21.21 -6.07
N VAL A 47 -16.86 20.23 -5.42
CA VAL A 47 -17.03 19.97 -3.98
C VAL A 47 -16.22 20.98 -3.18
N SER A 48 -16.80 21.51 -2.08
CA SER A 48 -16.08 22.45 -1.20
C SER A 48 -14.76 21.87 -0.68
N LEU A 49 -13.66 22.61 -0.82
CA LEU A 49 -12.33 22.21 -0.36
C LEU A 49 -12.31 21.96 1.16
N THR A 50 -13.07 22.75 1.93
CA THR A 50 -13.23 22.55 3.38
C THR A 50 -13.87 21.18 3.68
N ALA A 51 -14.92 20.81 2.94
CA ALA A 51 -15.56 19.51 3.10
C ALA A 51 -14.60 18.36 2.73
N ILE A 52 -13.86 18.49 1.63
CA ILE A 52 -12.85 17.50 1.22
C ILE A 52 -11.78 17.36 2.30
N GLY A 53 -11.25 18.46 2.84
CA GLY A 53 -10.27 18.43 3.91
C GLY A 53 -10.78 17.71 5.16
N GLY A 54 -12.03 17.97 5.56
CA GLY A 54 -12.67 17.27 6.67
C GLY A 54 -12.83 15.76 6.42
N LEU A 55 -13.20 15.37 5.20
CA LEU A 55 -13.33 13.96 4.81
C LEU A 55 -11.97 13.25 4.79
N LEU A 56 -10.93 13.90 4.27
CA LEU A 56 -9.57 13.34 4.28
C LEU A 56 -9.04 13.16 5.69
N LEU A 57 -9.32 14.11 6.60
CA LEU A 57 -8.96 13.98 8.01
C LEU A 57 -9.71 12.81 8.66
N ALA A 58 -11.02 12.69 8.44
CA ALA A 58 -11.82 11.58 8.96
C ALA A 58 -11.32 10.22 8.41
N ALA A 59 -10.99 10.16 7.13
CA ALA A 59 -10.42 8.97 6.50
C ALA A 59 -9.05 8.60 7.09
N ARG A 60 -8.23 9.58 7.47
CA ARG A 60 -6.95 9.35 8.16
C ARG A 60 -7.13 8.80 9.58
N VAL A 61 -8.13 9.30 10.31
CA VAL A 61 -8.47 8.74 11.63
C VAL A 61 -8.95 7.29 11.48
N PHE A 62 -9.78 7.02 10.48
CA PHE A 62 -10.21 5.66 10.17
C PHE A 62 -9.03 4.75 9.83
N ASP A 63 -8.09 5.19 8.99
CA ASP A 63 -6.88 4.48 8.61
C ASP A 63 -6.03 4.11 9.85
N ALA A 64 -5.78 5.07 10.73
CA ALA A 64 -5.04 4.83 11.97
C ALA A 64 -5.68 3.78 12.91
N ILE A 65 -7.02 3.64 12.87
CA ILE A 65 -7.75 2.64 13.65
C ILE A 65 -7.72 1.27 12.96
N GLN A 66 -7.87 1.23 11.63
CA GLN A 66 -7.94 -0.03 10.90
C GLN A 66 -6.57 -0.70 10.69
N ASP A 67 -5.49 0.07 10.58
CA ASP A 67 -4.14 -0.45 10.29
C ASP A 67 -3.67 -1.53 11.28
N PRO A 68 -3.81 -1.36 12.61
CA PRO A 68 -3.50 -2.41 13.57
C PRO A 68 -4.33 -3.69 13.37
N LEU A 69 -5.61 -3.56 12.98
CA LEU A 69 -6.49 -4.69 12.72
C LEU A 69 -6.06 -5.46 11.46
N LEU A 70 -5.76 -4.74 10.39
CA LEU A 70 -5.23 -5.32 9.16
C LEU A 70 -3.89 -6.00 9.38
N GLY A 71 -3.00 -5.38 10.16
CA GLY A 71 -1.73 -5.97 10.58
C GLY A 71 -1.95 -7.29 11.33
N TYR A 72 -2.83 -7.30 12.32
CA TYR A 72 -3.16 -8.48 13.09
C TYR A 72 -3.72 -9.62 12.21
N TRP A 73 -4.63 -9.33 11.30
CA TRP A 73 -5.18 -10.34 10.39
C TRP A 73 -4.15 -10.83 9.38
N SER A 74 -3.31 -9.94 8.84
CA SER A 74 -2.20 -10.30 7.96
C SER A 74 -1.19 -11.21 8.67
N ASP A 75 -0.90 -10.97 9.94
CA ASP A 75 -0.03 -11.82 10.76
C ASP A 75 -0.59 -13.23 10.97
N ARG A 76 -1.90 -13.37 11.12
CA ARG A 76 -2.54 -14.68 11.23
C ARG A 76 -2.41 -15.55 9.98
N THR A 77 -2.36 -14.93 8.81
CA THR A 77 -2.26 -15.65 7.53
C THR A 77 -0.81 -16.01 7.16
N ARG A 78 0.20 -15.46 7.85
CA ARG A 78 1.63 -15.65 7.52
C ARG A 78 2.07 -17.12 7.43
N HIS A 79 1.42 -18.01 8.17
CA HIS A 79 1.72 -19.44 8.20
C HIS A 79 0.99 -20.25 7.13
N THR A 80 0.10 -19.63 6.35
CA THR A 80 -0.61 -20.28 5.26
C THR A 80 0.28 -20.40 4.01
N LYS A 81 -0.13 -21.25 3.05
CA LYS A 81 0.60 -21.47 1.79
C LYS A 81 0.92 -20.17 1.03
N TRP A 82 0.01 -19.21 1.06
CA TRP A 82 0.14 -17.92 0.39
C TRP A 82 0.66 -16.81 1.31
N GLY A 83 0.67 -17.08 2.62
CA GLY A 83 1.17 -16.14 3.63
C GLY A 83 0.50 -14.76 3.52
N ARG A 84 1.33 -13.73 3.63
CA ARG A 84 0.88 -12.33 3.53
C ARG A 84 0.47 -11.91 2.11
N PHE A 85 0.88 -12.67 1.09
CA PHE A 85 0.54 -12.37 -0.30
C PHE A 85 -0.95 -12.50 -0.62
N VAL A 86 -1.74 -13.21 0.20
CA VAL A 86 -3.22 -13.19 0.09
C VAL A 86 -3.75 -11.77 0.20
N TRP A 87 -3.23 -10.99 1.15
CA TRP A 87 -3.63 -9.60 1.37
C TRP A 87 -3.16 -8.67 0.24
N VAL A 88 -1.96 -8.90 -0.26
CA VAL A 88 -1.41 -8.15 -1.39
C VAL A 88 -2.20 -8.44 -2.67
N ALA A 89 -2.52 -9.71 -2.93
CA ALA A 89 -3.29 -10.13 -4.10
C ALA A 89 -4.75 -9.67 -4.04
N ALA A 90 -5.37 -9.64 -2.87
CA ALA A 90 -6.74 -9.14 -2.68
C ALA A 90 -6.82 -7.60 -2.71
N GLY A 91 -5.82 -6.93 -2.13
CA GLY A 91 -5.76 -5.47 -2.08
C GLY A 91 -5.54 -4.83 -3.45
N ALA A 92 -4.79 -5.48 -4.36
CA ALA A 92 -4.49 -4.92 -5.67
C ALA A 92 -5.72 -4.65 -6.56
N PRO A 93 -6.63 -5.61 -6.79
CA PRO A 93 -7.85 -5.35 -7.56
C PRO A 93 -8.80 -4.38 -6.83
N LEU A 94 -8.85 -4.44 -5.51
CA LEU A 94 -9.66 -3.52 -4.71
C LEU A 94 -9.15 -2.08 -4.84
N LEU A 95 -7.84 -1.86 -4.75
CA LEU A 95 -7.22 -0.55 -4.95
C LEU A 95 -7.42 -0.05 -6.39
N ALA A 96 -7.26 -0.92 -7.37
CA ALA A 96 -7.49 -0.59 -8.78
C ALA A 96 -8.92 -0.13 -9.04
N ALA A 97 -9.92 -0.86 -8.53
CA ALA A 97 -11.34 -0.51 -8.65
C ALA A 97 -11.66 0.80 -7.93
N ALA A 98 -11.12 0.99 -6.72
CA ALA A 98 -11.35 2.20 -5.94
C ALA A 98 -10.72 3.44 -6.58
N MET A 99 -9.51 3.33 -7.16
CA MET A 99 -8.87 4.40 -7.94
C MET A 99 -9.69 4.77 -9.17
N LEU A 100 -10.25 3.78 -9.87
CA LEU A 100 -11.16 4.05 -10.98
C LEU A 100 -12.42 4.79 -10.51
N GLY A 101 -13.04 4.36 -9.42
CA GLY A 101 -14.21 5.02 -8.84
C GLY A 101 -13.94 6.45 -8.37
N LEU A 102 -12.75 6.71 -7.80
CA LEU A 102 -12.34 8.05 -7.38
C LEU A 102 -12.18 9.02 -8.54
N PHE A 103 -11.51 8.60 -9.62
CA PHE A 103 -11.19 9.48 -10.75
C PHE A 103 -12.19 9.40 -11.91
N ASN A 104 -13.22 8.52 -11.78
CA ASN A 104 -14.32 8.45 -12.74
C ASN A 104 -15.67 8.40 -12.00
N PRO A 105 -15.99 9.43 -11.17
CA PRO A 105 -17.23 9.46 -10.44
C PRO A 105 -18.42 9.57 -11.39
N PRO A 106 -19.53 8.84 -11.13
CA PRO A 106 -20.76 8.95 -11.90
C PRO A 106 -21.39 10.34 -11.74
N ALA A 107 -22.29 10.70 -12.64
CA ALA A 107 -23.05 11.94 -12.54
C ALA A 107 -24.10 11.82 -11.40
N LEU A 108 -23.78 12.38 -10.24
CA LEU A 108 -24.60 12.33 -9.02
C LEU A 108 -25.01 13.73 -8.58
N SER A 109 -26.09 13.82 -7.79
CA SER A 109 -26.41 15.05 -7.06
C SER A 109 -25.31 15.37 -6.03
N ALA A 110 -25.20 16.64 -5.62
CA ALA A 110 -24.15 17.09 -4.70
C ALA A 110 -24.05 16.26 -3.41
N ASN A 111 -25.19 15.92 -2.80
CA ASN A 111 -25.22 15.10 -1.59
C ASN A 111 -24.74 13.66 -1.85
N LEU A 112 -25.15 13.04 -2.95
CA LEU A 112 -24.73 11.69 -3.32
C LEU A 112 -23.26 11.67 -3.71
N MET A 113 -22.73 12.73 -4.31
CA MET A 113 -21.32 12.88 -4.63
C MET A 113 -20.45 12.89 -3.37
N MET A 114 -20.89 13.53 -2.30
CA MET A 114 -20.21 13.50 -1.01
C MET A 114 -20.13 12.08 -0.43
N TRP A 115 -21.24 11.35 -0.44
CA TRP A 115 -21.27 9.96 0.03
C TRP A 115 -20.43 9.04 -0.86
N TRP A 116 -20.43 9.28 -2.17
CA TRP A 116 -19.54 8.57 -3.11
C TRP A 116 -18.07 8.79 -2.76
N LEU A 117 -17.67 10.04 -2.54
CA LEU A 117 -16.29 10.37 -2.15
C LEU A 117 -15.91 9.69 -0.83
N VAL A 118 -16.77 9.74 0.18
CA VAL A 118 -16.55 9.03 1.46
C VAL A 118 -16.34 7.55 1.23
N ALA A 119 -17.27 6.90 0.51
CA ALA A 119 -17.18 5.46 0.25
C ALA A 119 -15.90 5.08 -0.50
N MET A 120 -15.56 5.82 -1.55
CA MET A 120 -14.34 5.56 -2.33
C MET A 120 -13.07 5.80 -1.52
N LEU A 121 -13.02 6.84 -0.68
CA LEU A 121 -11.89 7.08 0.21
C LEU A 121 -11.71 5.94 1.22
N LEU A 122 -12.77 5.46 1.85
CA LEU A 122 -12.69 4.33 2.78
C LEU A 122 -12.17 3.07 2.07
N VAL A 123 -12.66 2.77 0.87
CA VAL A 123 -12.20 1.61 0.09
C VAL A 123 -10.75 1.77 -0.32
N VAL A 124 -10.34 2.95 -0.81
CA VAL A 124 -8.95 3.23 -1.21
C VAL A 124 -7.99 3.08 -0.03
N TYR A 125 -8.30 3.71 1.12
CA TYR A 125 -7.43 3.61 2.31
C TYR A 125 -7.34 2.16 2.79
N THR A 126 -8.47 1.44 2.86
CA THR A 126 -8.47 0.03 3.26
C THR A 126 -7.63 -0.83 2.30
N ALA A 127 -7.84 -0.69 0.99
CA ALA A 127 -7.09 -1.44 -0.01
C ALA A 127 -5.60 -1.10 0.00
N PHE A 128 -5.26 0.18 0.15
CA PHE A 128 -3.88 0.66 0.24
C PHE A 128 -3.19 0.10 1.49
N SER A 129 -3.82 0.16 2.66
CA SER A 129 -3.28 -0.39 3.91
C SER A 129 -3.13 -1.91 3.86
N MET A 130 -4.10 -2.65 3.27
CA MET A 130 -3.97 -4.09 3.05
C MET A 130 -2.69 -4.44 2.27
N LEU A 131 -2.43 -3.70 1.18
CA LEU A 131 -1.24 -3.86 0.36
C LEU A 131 0.02 -3.45 1.13
N GLN A 132 0.05 -2.23 1.64
CA GLN A 132 1.23 -1.61 2.22
C GLN A 132 1.74 -2.36 3.45
N ILE A 133 0.86 -2.67 4.40
CA ILE A 133 1.20 -3.36 5.65
C ILE A 133 1.71 -4.76 5.35
N SER A 134 0.97 -5.53 4.54
CA SER A 134 1.32 -6.92 4.23
C SER A 134 2.60 -7.02 3.39
N TYR A 135 2.79 -6.12 2.43
CA TYR A 135 3.96 -6.06 1.58
C TYR A 135 5.24 -5.67 2.36
N GLN A 136 5.15 -4.66 3.25
CA GLN A 136 6.28 -4.27 4.10
C GLN A 136 6.65 -5.37 5.09
N ALA A 137 5.66 -5.98 5.73
CA ALA A 137 5.88 -7.08 6.66
C ALA A 137 6.51 -8.30 5.95
N TYR A 138 6.08 -8.62 4.72
CA TYR A 138 6.72 -9.65 3.92
C TYR A 138 8.19 -9.33 3.63
N GLY A 139 8.51 -8.09 3.28
CA GLY A 139 9.88 -7.65 3.06
C GLY A 139 10.78 -7.82 4.29
N ALA A 140 10.24 -7.57 5.47
CA ALA A 140 10.96 -7.80 6.73
C ALA A 140 11.21 -9.29 7.03
N GLU A 141 10.42 -10.19 6.43
CA GLU A 141 10.55 -11.65 6.59
C GLU A 141 11.50 -12.29 5.55
N ILE A 142 12.01 -11.54 4.56
CA ILE A 142 12.94 -12.06 3.54
C ILE A 142 14.29 -12.47 4.13
N SER A 143 14.80 -11.72 5.13
CA SER A 143 16.07 -12.04 5.78
C SER A 143 16.09 -11.58 7.24
N ASP A 144 16.76 -12.34 8.08
CA ASP A 144 17.05 -11.94 9.48
C ASP A 144 18.34 -11.11 9.60
N ASP A 145 19.19 -11.10 8.56
CA ASP A 145 20.40 -10.29 8.54
C ASP A 145 20.09 -8.80 8.37
N PRO A 146 20.53 -7.90 9.28
CA PRO A 146 20.28 -6.46 9.18
C PRO A 146 20.79 -5.83 7.88
N VAL A 147 21.91 -6.30 7.34
CA VAL A 147 22.49 -5.80 6.08
C VAL A 147 21.60 -6.17 4.90
N GLU A 148 21.14 -7.42 4.82
CA GLU A 148 20.20 -7.85 3.78
C GLU A 148 18.83 -7.17 3.94
N ARG A 149 18.33 -6.94 5.15
CA ARG A 149 17.09 -6.15 5.37
C ARG A 149 17.22 -4.73 4.83
N THR A 150 18.33 -4.07 5.11
CA THR A 150 18.61 -2.74 4.56
C THR A 150 18.62 -2.77 3.04
N ARG A 151 19.21 -3.80 2.44
CA ARG A 151 19.25 -4.00 0.99
C ARG A 151 17.83 -4.20 0.42
N VAL A 152 17.00 -5.05 1.04
CA VAL A 152 15.58 -5.25 0.65
C VAL A 152 14.81 -3.93 0.67
N VAL A 153 14.95 -3.15 1.75
CA VAL A 153 14.31 -1.85 1.88
C VAL A 153 14.81 -0.87 0.83
N SER A 154 16.14 -0.80 0.59
CA SER A 154 16.74 0.11 -0.40
C SER A 154 16.22 -0.18 -1.81
N PHE A 155 16.10 -1.44 -2.21
CA PHE A 155 15.51 -1.81 -3.49
C PHE A 155 14.05 -1.38 -3.57
N ARG A 156 13.25 -1.67 -2.54
CA ARG A 156 11.85 -1.27 -2.46
C ARG A 156 11.67 0.24 -2.59
N GLU A 157 12.40 1.02 -1.81
CA GLU A 157 12.31 2.49 -1.84
C GLU A 157 12.81 3.05 -3.18
N GLY A 158 13.90 2.52 -3.74
CA GLY A 158 14.40 2.92 -5.05
C GLY A 158 13.38 2.71 -6.18
N PHE A 159 12.67 1.58 -6.18
CA PHE A 159 11.57 1.32 -7.11
C PHE A 159 10.34 2.19 -6.79
N GLY A 160 10.09 2.47 -5.53
CA GLY A 160 9.03 3.39 -5.09
C GLY A 160 9.23 4.79 -5.66
N LEU A 161 10.45 5.30 -5.75
CA LEU A 161 10.73 6.60 -6.37
C LEU A 161 10.27 6.65 -7.83
N ILE A 162 10.43 5.57 -8.60
CA ILE A 162 9.90 5.50 -9.98
C ILE A 162 8.38 5.71 -9.94
N GLY A 163 7.69 5.07 -9.01
CA GLY A 163 6.25 5.24 -8.83
C GLY A 163 5.85 6.67 -8.48
N VAL A 164 6.61 7.35 -7.61
CA VAL A 164 6.38 8.76 -7.26
C VAL A 164 6.53 9.66 -8.50
N PHE A 165 7.58 9.46 -9.32
CA PHE A 165 7.76 10.22 -10.57
C PHE A 165 6.60 10.00 -11.55
N LEU A 166 6.17 8.75 -11.73
CA LEU A 166 5.01 8.44 -12.57
C LEU A 166 3.72 9.08 -12.04
N ALA A 167 3.52 9.05 -10.73
CA ALA A 167 2.37 9.66 -10.06
C ALA A 167 2.34 11.20 -10.21
N ALA A 168 3.49 11.83 -10.22
CA ALA A 168 3.59 13.29 -10.40
C ALA A 168 3.39 13.69 -11.88
N ALA A 169 3.96 12.93 -12.81
CA ALA A 169 4.00 13.29 -14.23
C ALA A 169 2.74 12.86 -15.00
N LEU A 170 2.31 11.59 -14.88
CA LEU A 170 1.26 11.03 -15.73
C LEU A 170 -0.09 11.75 -15.60
N PRO A 171 -0.64 12.01 -14.41
CA PRO A 171 -1.91 12.72 -14.30
C PRO A 171 -1.85 14.12 -14.91
N GLN A 172 -0.72 14.81 -14.74
CA GLN A 172 -0.52 16.16 -15.27
C GLN A 172 -0.44 16.18 -16.80
N ILE A 173 0.32 15.25 -17.38
CA ILE A 173 0.45 15.11 -18.85
C ILE A 173 -0.90 14.76 -19.47
N LEU A 174 -1.60 13.76 -18.91
CA LEU A 174 -2.90 13.34 -19.42
C LEU A 174 -3.95 14.45 -19.28
N SER A 175 -3.97 15.17 -18.15
CA SER A 175 -4.89 16.27 -17.94
C SER A 175 -4.63 17.46 -18.88
N SER A 176 -3.38 17.72 -19.26
CA SER A 176 -3.04 18.78 -20.23
C SER A 176 -3.44 18.42 -21.65
N GLN A 177 -3.44 17.14 -22.01
CA GLN A 177 -3.78 16.67 -23.36
C GLN A 177 -5.28 16.44 -23.57
N TYR A 178 -5.95 15.83 -22.57
CA TYR A 178 -7.34 15.38 -22.70
C TYR A 178 -8.33 16.18 -21.84
N GLY A 179 -7.84 17.16 -21.10
CA GLY A 179 -8.63 17.87 -20.09
C GLY A 179 -8.60 17.18 -18.73
N PRO A 180 -8.89 17.94 -17.64
CA PRO A 180 -8.72 17.43 -16.28
C PRO A 180 -9.56 16.19 -15.99
N ARG A 181 -10.84 16.17 -16.37
CA ARG A 181 -11.74 15.04 -16.07
C ARG A 181 -11.32 13.76 -16.79
N GLU A 182 -11.08 13.85 -18.10
CA GLU A 182 -10.70 12.71 -18.92
C GLU A 182 -9.29 12.22 -18.62
N GLY A 183 -8.35 13.14 -18.38
CA GLY A 183 -6.97 12.82 -18.04
C GLY A 183 -6.85 11.98 -16.77
N TYR A 184 -7.59 12.31 -15.71
CA TYR A 184 -7.62 11.49 -14.50
C TYR A 184 -8.32 10.15 -14.70
N ALA A 185 -9.38 10.09 -15.52
CA ALA A 185 -10.04 8.83 -15.85
C ALA A 185 -9.10 7.89 -16.64
N ILE A 186 -8.37 8.41 -17.63
CA ILE A 186 -7.35 7.65 -18.37
C ILE A 186 -6.23 7.17 -17.46
N PHE A 187 -5.75 8.02 -16.54
CA PHE A 187 -4.76 7.63 -15.55
C PHE A 187 -5.22 6.43 -14.71
N ALA A 188 -6.46 6.47 -14.21
CA ALA A 188 -7.03 5.36 -13.44
C ALA A 188 -7.17 4.07 -14.28
N LEU A 189 -7.56 4.19 -15.55
CA LEU A 189 -7.64 3.04 -16.46
C LEU A 189 -6.27 2.40 -16.75
N ILE A 190 -5.22 3.20 -16.92
CA ILE A 190 -3.84 2.70 -17.08
C ILE A 190 -3.34 2.06 -15.79
N PHE A 191 -3.72 2.61 -14.65
CA PHE A 191 -3.30 2.12 -13.34
C PHE A 191 -3.78 0.68 -13.07
N ILE A 192 -4.98 0.30 -13.55
CA ILE A 192 -5.56 -1.04 -13.32
C ILE A 192 -4.64 -2.17 -13.83
N PRO A 193 -4.35 -2.29 -15.13
CA PRO A 193 -3.49 -3.36 -15.61
C PRO A 193 -2.08 -3.25 -15.03
N PHE A 194 -1.59 -2.04 -14.79
CA PHE A 194 -0.26 -1.81 -14.26
C PHE A 194 -0.09 -2.40 -12.86
N ILE A 195 -1.00 -2.08 -11.90
CA ILE A 195 -0.91 -2.63 -10.55
C ILE A 195 -1.11 -4.14 -10.54
N LEU A 196 -2.05 -4.68 -11.33
CA LEU A 196 -2.32 -6.12 -11.39
C LEU A 196 -1.11 -6.89 -11.91
N VAL A 197 -0.45 -6.41 -12.97
CA VAL A 197 0.76 -7.04 -13.52
C VAL A 197 1.90 -6.97 -12.52
N MET A 198 2.21 -5.78 -11.95
CA MET A 198 3.33 -5.61 -11.04
C MET A 198 3.16 -6.43 -9.75
N VAL A 199 1.96 -6.44 -9.18
CA VAL A 199 1.66 -7.26 -7.99
C VAL A 199 1.74 -8.76 -8.32
N THR A 200 1.21 -9.19 -9.45
CA THR A 200 1.29 -10.60 -9.86
C THR A 200 2.74 -11.05 -10.02
N LEU A 201 3.58 -10.26 -10.69
CA LEU A 201 5.01 -10.55 -10.82
C LEU A 201 5.69 -10.59 -9.46
N THR A 202 5.37 -9.66 -8.56
CA THR A 202 5.90 -9.66 -7.19
C THR A 202 5.50 -10.93 -6.46
N VAL A 203 4.23 -11.34 -6.47
CA VAL A 203 3.75 -12.54 -5.77
C VAL A 203 4.42 -13.82 -6.28
N TRP A 204 4.66 -13.92 -7.58
CA TRP A 204 5.19 -15.15 -8.18
C TRP A 204 6.72 -15.24 -8.13
N LEU A 205 7.43 -14.14 -8.20
CA LEU A 205 8.87 -14.11 -8.42
C LEU A 205 9.68 -13.67 -7.18
N SER A 206 9.01 -13.19 -6.12
CA SER A 206 9.69 -12.76 -4.88
C SER A 206 10.40 -13.93 -4.18
N PRO A 207 11.48 -13.63 -3.44
CA PRO A 207 12.14 -14.64 -2.61
C PRO A 207 11.17 -15.15 -1.53
N ALA A 208 11.24 -16.45 -1.22
CA ALA A 208 10.44 -17.01 -0.14
C ALA A 208 10.82 -16.39 1.22
N PRO A 209 9.84 -16.11 2.10
CA PRO A 209 10.11 -15.57 3.42
C PRO A 209 10.80 -16.62 4.31
N GLN A 210 11.72 -16.16 5.15
CA GLN A 210 12.33 -17.00 6.19
C GLN A 210 11.43 -16.99 7.42
N ILE A 211 10.40 -17.84 7.43
CA ILE A 211 9.47 -17.90 8.55
C ILE A 211 10.16 -18.62 9.71
N ARG A 212 10.74 -17.89 10.65
CA ARG A 212 11.03 -18.44 11.97
C ARG A 212 9.72 -18.62 12.71
N ILE A 213 9.46 -19.85 13.16
CA ILE A 213 8.45 -20.11 14.17
C ILE A 213 9.04 -19.52 15.46
N ALA A 214 8.83 -18.22 15.68
CA ALA A 214 9.08 -17.65 17.01
C ALA A 214 8.11 -18.38 17.94
N THR A 215 8.64 -19.22 18.81
CA THR A 215 7.89 -19.68 19.96
C THR A 215 7.42 -18.44 20.70
N VAL A 216 6.14 -18.11 20.54
CA VAL A 216 5.51 -17.00 21.24
C VAL A 216 5.64 -17.34 22.73
N SER A 217 6.60 -16.72 23.39
CA SER A 217 6.66 -16.71 24.85
C SER A 217 5.33 -16.14 25.31
N LYS A 218 4.53 -16.97 25.97
CA LYS A 218 3.20 -16.61 26.53
C LYS A 218 3.27 -15.42 27.50
N GLY A 219 4.45 -14.87 27.76
CA GLY A 219 4.70 -13.73 28.65
C GLY A 219 4.90 -12.37 27.96
N ALA A 220 4.95 -12.26 26.64
CA ALA A 220 5.25 -10.98 25.96
C ALA A 220 4.21 -9.89 26.26
N PHE A 221 2.93 -10.25 26.36
CA PHE A 221 1.86 -9.28 26.67
C PHE A 221 1.88 -8.84 28.15
N SER A 222 2.27 -9.75 29.05
CA SER A 222 2.43 -9.43 30.48
C SER A 222 3.62 -8.49 30.73
N ASN A 223 4.70 -8.64 29.97
CA ASN A 223 5.90 -7.82 30.12
C ASN A 223 5.74 -6.40 29.53
N MET A 224 4.79 -6.19 28.61
CA MET A 224 4.51 -4.88 28.03
C MET A 224 3.76 -3.96 29.03
N LEU A 225 3.07 -4.54 30.02
CA LEU A 225 2.36 -3.80 31.06
C LEU A 225 3.18 -3.59 32.35
N LEU A 226 4.36 -4.19 32.48
CA LEU A 226 5.22 -4.03 33.64
C LEU A 226 5.71 -2.60 33.92
N PRO A 227 6.03 -1.76 32.88
CA PRO A 227 6.40 -0.36 33.14
C PRO A 227 5.27 0.50 33.69
N LEU A 228 4.00 0.15 33.40
CA LEU A 228 2.83 0.89 33.86
C LEU A 228 2.40 0.53 35.31
N LYS A 229 2.93 -0.55 35.89
CA LYS A 229 2.65 -0.95 37.27
C LYS A 229 3.55 -0.28 38.31
N ASN A 230 4.61 0.40 37.84
CA ASN A 230 5.61 1.06 38.70
C ASN A 230 5.54 2.59 38.63
N LEU A 231 4.45 3.15 38.07
CA LEU A 231 4.07 4.56 38.14
C LEU A 231 2.92 4.73 39.14
#